data_ad709e57b0f0d22dc032cdb080e85926
#
_entry.id   ad709e57b0f0d22dc032cdb080e85926
#
_cell.length_a   1.000
_cell.length_b   1.000
_cell.length_c   1.000
_cell.angle_alpha   90.00
_cell.angle_beta   90.00
_cell.angle_gamma   90.00
#
_symmetry.space_group_name_H-M   'P 1'
#
loop_
_entity.id
_entity.type
_entity.pdbx_description
1 polymer ?
#
loop_
_entity_poly.entity_id
_entity_poly.type
_entity_poly.pdbx_seq_one_letter_code
_entity_poly.pdbx_strand_id
1 'polypeptide(L)'
;GDPQAEMELLGKHCQEQMGVPFVVNHAYAEGGKGAEAMARLVVDTIEHNPSQPQLDFTYNDDDPLTVKIEKVAKTIYGAASVTFAKPALNRIALAERHGMGHFPVCIAKTQFSFSADATRYGAVSGFDLLIKDVVINAGAEMIVAIAGDILRMPGLPRDPQANHIEYVDGEIIGLS
;
A
#
# COMPACT_ATOMS: atom_id res chain seq x y z
N GLY A 1 -4.18 18.14 -13.53
CA GLY A 1 -4.25 18.14 -12.06
C GLY A 1 -5.70 18.23 -11.59
N ASP A 2 -5.95 17.95 -10.33
CA ASP A 2 -7.30 18.00 -9.79
C ASP A 2 -7.83 19.44 -9.74
N PRO A 3 -9.15 19.64 -9.94
CA PRO A 3 -9.75 20.96 -9.85
C PRO A 3 -9.55 21.61 -8.48
N GLN A 4 -9.35 22.91 -8.44
CA GLN A 4 -9.17 23.67 -7.19
C GLN A 4 -10.31 23.43 -6.19
N ALA A 5 -11.55 23.31 -6.67
CA ALA A 5 -12.72 23.07 -5.83
C ALA A 5 -12.65 21.70 -5.09
N GLU A 6 -12.07 20.68 -5.70
CA GLU A 6 -11.89 19.38 -5.04
C GLU A 6 -10.83 19.46 -3.93
N MET A 7 -9.73 20.16 -4.18
CA MET A 7 -8.68 20.38 -3.17
C MET A 7 -9.22 21.17 -1.97
N GLU A 8 -10.03 22.19 -2.22
CA GLU A 8 -10.69 22.95 -1.15
C GLU A 8 -11.69 22.12 -0.35
N LEU A 9 -12.48 21.27 -1.02
CA LEU A 9 -13.40 20.34 -0.37
C LEU A 9 -12.66 19.33 0.51
N LEU A 10 -11.59 18.75 0.02
CA LEU A 10 -10.74 17.82 0.79
C LEU A 10 -10.11 18.52 2.00
N GLY A 11 -9.55 19.71 1.80
CA GLY A 11 -8.97 20.49 2.89
C GLY A 11 -9.97 20.80 3.99
N LYS A 12 -11.16 21.23 3.61
CA LYS A 12 -12.26 21.46 4.55
C LYS A 12 -12.66 20.19 5.30
N HIS A 13 -12.82 19.07 4.60
CA HIS A 13 -13.14 17.78 5.21
C HIS A 13 -12.07 17.33 6.22
N CYS A 14 -10.79 17.41 5.85
CA CYS A 14 -9.69 17.06 6.75
C CYS A 14 -9.69 17.91 8.03
N GLN A 15 -9.88 19.22 7.91
CA GLN A 15 -9.88 20.13 9.07
C GLN A 15 -11.13 19.99 9.93
N GLU A 16 -12.33 19.99 9.32
CA GLU A 16 -13.60 20.06 10.06
C GLU A 16 -14.07 18.69 10.57
N GLN A 17 -13.84 17.62 9.81
CA GLN A 17 -14.35 16.29 10.16
C GLN A 17 -13.29 15.39 10.78
N MET A 18 -12.04 15.53 10.38
CA MET A 18 -10.96 14.67 10.86
C MET A 18 -10.05 15.36 11.89
N GLY A 19 -10.10 16.69 11.99
CA GLY A 19 -9.23 17.47 12.88
C GLY A 19 -7.76 17.39 12.51
N VAL A 20 -7.44 17.12 11.24
CA VAL A 20 -6.06 17.00 10.75
C VAL A 20 -5.72 18.13 9.78
N PRO A 21 -4.47 18.63 9.78
CA PRO A 21 -4.05 19.64 8.82
C PRO A 21 -3.99 19.07 7.40
N PHE A 22 -4.15 19.95 6.42
CA PHE A 22 -4.12 19.60 5.01
C PHE A 22 -3.24 20.57 4.23
N VAL A 23 -2.48 20.06 3.28
CA VAL A 23 -1.69 20.84 2.33
C VAL A 23 -1.62 20.14 0.99
N VAL A 24 -1.66 20.90 -0.10
CA VAL A 24 -1.47 20.38 -1.44
C VAL A 24 0.02 20.23 -1.72
N ASN A 25 0.41 19.09 -2.31
CA ASN A 25 1.78 18.81 -2.70
C ASN A 25 1.93 18.90 -4.22
N HIS A 26 2.75 19.83 -4.68
CA HIS A 26 3.05 20.05 -6.10
C HIS A 26 4.43 19.48 -6.51
N ALA A 27 4.99 18.54 -5.74
CA ALA A 27 6.33 17.99 -6.00
C ALA A 27 6.50 17.38 -7.39
N TYR A 28 5.43 16.83 -7.98
CA TYR A 28 5.48 16.27 -9.33
C TYR A 28 5.81 17.34 -10.39
N ALA A 29 5.17 18.49 -10.33
CA ALA A 29 5.35 19.57 -11.31
C ALA A 29 6.53 20.49 -10.96
N GLU A 30 6.82 20.71 -9.68
CA GLU A 30 7.73 21.75 -9.20
C GLU A 30 8.94 21.21 -8.42
N GLY A 31 9.07 19.88 -8.32
CA GLY A 31 10.17 19.26 -7.57
C GLY A 31 10.13 19.61 -6.09
N GLY A 32 11.31 19.80 -5.50
CA GLY A 32 11.46 20.11 -4.07
C GLY A 32 10.74 21.39 -3.63
N LYS A 33 10.64 22.40 -4.48
CA LYS A 33 9.91 23.63 -4.20
C LYS A 33 8.42 23.38 -3.99
N GLY A 34 7.83 22.49 -4.82
CA GLY A 34 6.42 22.11 -4.70
C GLY A 34 6.12 21.28 -3.46
N ALA A 35 7.13 20.67 -2.81
CA ALA A 35 7.00 19.90 -1.57
C ALA A 35 7.26 20.74 -0.31
N GLU A 36 7.75 21.98 -0.41
CA GLU A 36 8.18 22.76 0.74
C GLU A 36 7.09 22.96 1.80
N ALA A 37 5.88 23.30 1.38
CA ALA A 37 4.76 23.50 2.30
C ALA A 37 4.43 22.21 3.09
N MET A 38 4.49 21.04 2.43
CA MET A 38 4.28 19.76 3.10
C MET A 38 5.41 19.45 4.08
N ALA A 39 6.66 19.68 3.69
CA ALA A 39 7.81 19.47 4.57
C ALA A 39 7.72 20.33 5.84
N ARG A 40 7.36 21.60 5.71
CA ARG A 40 7.14 22.51 6.86
C ARG A 40 6.02 22.01 7.76
N LEU A 41 4.88 21.61 7.18
CA LEU A 41 3.76 21.07 7.93
C LEU A 41 4.12 19.79 8.71
N VAL A 42 4.93 18.90 8.11
CA VAL A 42 5.42 17.68 8.80
C VAL A 42 6.30 18.05 9.99
N VAL A 43 7.25 18.97 9.82
CA VAL A 43 8.11 19.42 10.92
C VAL A 43 7.28 20.04 12.05
N ASP A 44 6.39 20.96 11.71
CA ASP A 44 5.49 21.60 12.67
C ASP A 44 4.61 20.58 13.43
N THR A 45 4.08 19.59 12.71
CA THR A 45 3.30 18.52 13.32
C THR A 45 4.12 17.68 14.31
N ILE A 46 5.37 17.34 13.97
CA ILE A 46 6.26 16.58 14.85
C ILE A 46 6.62 17.38 16.10
N GLU A 47 6.84 18.68 15.96
CA GLU A 47 7.19 19.56 17.10
C GLU A 47 6.02 19.77 18.06
N HIS A 48 4.80 19.95 17.56
CA HIS A 48 3.62 20.24 18.38
C HIS A 48 2.82 19.01 18.79
N ASN A 49 2.88 17.94 18.00
CA ASN A 49 2.19 16.68 18.26
C ASN A 49 3.16 15.48 18.12
N PRO A 50 4.15 15.35 19.01
CA PRO A 50 5.08 14.22 18.94
C PRO A 50 4.33 12.91 19.06
N SER A 51 4.74 11.92 18.25
CA SER A 51 4.14 10.58 18.31
C SER A 51 4.22 10.01 19.72
N GLN A 52 3.12 9.41 20.16
CA GLN A 52 3.13 8.66 21.41
C GLN A 52 4.03 7.43 21.24
N PRO A 53 4.79 7.03 22.26
CA PRO A 53 5.72 5.92 22.16
C PRO A 53 5.05 4.54 21.98
N GLN A 54 3.75 4.45 22.20
CA GLN A 54 3.01 3.21 22.09
C GLN A 54 2.45 3.08 20.66
N LEU A 55 3.07 2.18 19.87
CA LEU A 55 2.59 1.80 18.55
C LEU A 55 1.52 0.71 18.70
N ASP A 56 0.40 0.89 17.99
CA ASP A 56 -0.64 -0.12 17.87
C ASP A 56 -0.39 -0.93 16.59
N PHE A 57 0.25 -2.08 16.76
CA PHE A 57 0.58 -2.96 15.65
C PHE A 57 -0.64 -3.78 15.22
N THR A 58 -0.78 -4.01 13.91
CA THR A 58 -1.89 -4.80 13.34
C THR A 58 -1.89 -6.25 13.83
N TYR A 59 -0.73 -6.82 14.16
CA TYR A 59 -0.55 -8.16 14.69
C TYR A 59 0.67 -8.24 15.61
N ASN A 60 0.76 -9.32 16.38
CA ASN A 60 1.95 -9.60 17.20
C ASN A 60 2.95 -10.44 16.41
N ASP A 61 4.24 -10.31 16.70
CA ASP A 61 5.30 -11.07 16.02
C ASP A 61 5.17 -12.58 16.25
N ASP A 62 4.63 -12.99 17.39
CA ASP A 62 4.39 -14.40 17.74
C ASP A 62 3.08 -14.98 17.20
N ASP A 63 2.24 -14.18 16.55
CA ASP A 63 1.05 -14.70 15.89
C ASP A 63 1.43 -15.71 14.77
N PRO A 64 0.69 -16.81 14.60
CA PRO A 64 0.83 -17.68 13.42
C PRO A 64 0.75 -16.91 12.12
N LEU A 65 1.48 -17.29 11.08
CA LEU A 65 1.52 -16.59 9.80
C LEU A 65 0.13 -16.42 9.16
N THR A 66 -0.74 -17.42 9.29
CA THR A 66 -2.13 -17.32 8.83
C THR A 66 -2.90 -16.22 9.55
N VAL A 67 -2.71 -16.10 10.87
CA VAL A 67 -3.35 -15.06 11.69
C VAL A 67 -2.83 -13.67 11.34
N LYS A 68 -1.52 -13.51 11.14
CA LYS A 68 -0.93 -12.24 10.67
C LYS A 68 -1.55 -11.79 9.35
N ILE A 69 -1.62 -12.70 8.37
CA ILE A 69 -2.20 -12.42 7.05
C ILE A 69 -3.69 -12.05 7.19
N GLU A 70 -4.46 -12.78 7.99
CA GLU A 70 -5.87 -12.45 8.24
C GLU A 70 -6.05 -11.07 8.89
N LYS A 71 -5.26 -10.74 9.90
CA LYS A 71 -5.32 -9.44 10.57
C LYS A 71 -5.03 -8.30 9.59
N VAL A 72 -3.99 -8.41 8.76
CA VAL A 72 -3.68 -7.41 7.74
C VAL A 72 -4.83 -7.29 6.72
N ALA A 73 -5.34 -8.41 6.21
CA ALA A 73 -6.42 -8.42 5.22
C ALA A 73 -7.71 -7.78 5.76
N LYS A 74 -8.07 -8.09 7.01
CA LYS A 74 -9.29 -7.56 7.64
C LYS A 74 -9.15 -6.10 8.07
N THR A 75 -8.06 -5.78 8.77
CA THR A 75 -7.89 -4.45 9.39
C THR A 75 -7.48 -3.39 8.37
N ILE A 76 -6.57 -3.72 7.45
CA ILE A 76 -6.02 -2.75 6.50
C ILE A 76 -6.84 -2.71 5.20
N TYR A 77 -7.26 -3.88 4.69
CA TYR A 77 -7.95 -3.97 3.40
C TYR A 77 -9.47 -4.10 3.51
N GLY A 78 -10.02 -4.34 4.70
CA GLY A 78 -11.47 -4.47 4.91
C GLY A 78 -12.07 -5.79 4.38
N ALA A 79 -11.27 -6.85 4.27
CA ALA A 79 -11.77 -8.17 3.93
C ALA A 79 -12.72 -8.72 5.01
N ALA A 80 -13.79 -9.40 4.61
CA ALA A 80 -14.67 -10.13 5.54
C ALA A 80 -14.03 -11.46 5.97
N SER A 81 -13.41 -12.16 5.02
CA SER A 81 -12.76 -13.44 5.26
C SER A 81 -11.48 -13.59 4.45
N VAL A 82 -10.62 -14.52 4.89
CA VAL A 82 -9.41 -14.92 4.18
C VAL A 82 -9.40 -16.43 4.03
N THR A 83 -9.16 -16.91 2.82
CA THR A 83 -9.00 -18.33 2.52
C THR A 83 -7.61 -18.58 1.94
N PHE A 84 -7.10 -19.78 2.15
CA PHE A 84 -5.76 -20.16 1.73
C PHE A 84 -5.82 -21.36 0.80
N ALA A 85 -5.25 -21.23 -0.38
CA ALA A 85 -5.06 -22.35 -1.27
C ALA A 85 -4.03 -23.36 -0.68
N LYS A 86 -4.11 -24.62 -1.08
CA LYS A 86 -3.21 -25.66 -0.59
C LYS A 86 -1.71 -25.34 -0.78
N PRO A 87 -1.25 -24.74 -1.90
CA PRO A 87 0.13 -24.29 -2.03
C PRO A 87 0.55 -23.28 -0.97
N ALA A 88 -0.31 -22.30 -0.67
CA ALA A 88 -0.05 -21.29 0.35
C ALA A 88 0.10 -21.93 1.73
N LEU A 89 -0.82 -22.80 2.13
CA LEU A 89 -0.72 -23.52 3.42
C LEU A 89 0.54 -24.37 3.54
N ASN A 90 0.95 -25.04 2.46
CA ASN A 90 2.17 -25.85 2.47
C ASN A 90 3.42 -24.98 2.69
N ARG A 91 3.47 -23.79 2.08
CA ARG A 91 4.59 -22.86 2.24
C ARG A 91 4.59 -22.17 3.61
N ILE A 92 3.43 -21.84 4.16
CA ILE A 92 3.29 -21.35 5.52
C ILE A 92 3.83 -22.37 6.50
N ALA A 93 3.38 -23.63 6.41
CA ALA A 93 3.86 -24.72 7.26
C ALA A 93 5.38 -24.96 7.11
N LEU A 94 5.92 -24.77 5.91
CA LEU A 94 7.37 -24.84 5.66
C LEU A 94 8.09 -23.71 6.40
N ALA A 95 7.63 -22.47 6.29
CA ALA A 95 8.22 -21.31 6.95
C ALA A 95 8.21 -21.47 8.49
N GLU A 96 7.07 -21.83 9.06
CA GLU A 96 6.93 -22.02 10.50
C GLU A 96 7.84 -23.14 11.03
N ARG A 97 7.92 -24.27 10.32
CA ARG A 97 8.80 -25.41 10.67
C ARG A 97 10.29 -25.04 10.65
N HIS A 98 10.68 -24.06 9.81
CA HIS A 98 12.07 -23.56 9.75
C HIS A 98 12.30 -22.33 10.65
N GLY A 99 11.40 -22.05 11.58
CA GLY A 99 11.57 -20.96 12.54
C GLY A 99 11.32 -19.56 12.00
N MET A 100 10.68 -19.44 10.80
CA MET A 100 10.40 -18.15 10.14
C MET A 100 8.99 -17.63 10.47
N GLY A 101 8.30 -18.20 11.47
CA GLY A 101 6.96 -17.76 11.87
C GLY A 101 6.92 -16.34 12.41
N HIS A 102 8.04 -15.82 12.93
CA HIS A 102 8.15 -14.45 13.43
C HIS A 102 8.30 -13.40 12.31
N PHE A 103 8.58 -13.81 11.08
CA PHE A 103 8.73 -12.86 9.96
C PHE A 103 7.47 -12.02 9.76
N PRO A 104 7.62 -10.72 9.43
CA PRO A 104 6.52 -9.88 9.04
C PRO A 104 5.89 -10.37 7.72
N VAL A 105 4.60 -10.04 7.55
CA VAL A 105 3.84 -10.42 6.36
C VAL A 105 3.52 -9.21 5.50
N CYS A 106 3.56 -9.40 4.18
CA CYS A 106 3.12 -8.46 3.18
C CYS A 106 2.12 -9.17 2.26
N ILE A 107 1.04 -8.49 1.88
CA ILE A 107 0.07 -9.03 0.92
C ILE A 107 0.32 -8.39 -0.45
N ALA A 108 0.74 -9.22 -1.41
CA ALA A 108 0.87 -8.83 -2.82
C ALA A 108 -0.45 -9.11 -3.54
N LYS A 109 -1.09 -8.06 -4.01
CA LYS A 109 -2.35 -8.08 -4.76
C LYS A 109 -2.37 -6.92 -5.75
N THR A 110 -3.44 -6.80 -6.55
CA THR A 110 -3.60 -5.65 -7.46
C THR A 110 -3.52 -4.32 -6.71
N GLN A 111 -2.88 -3.34 -7.32
CA GLN A 111 -2.80 -1.96 -6.80
C GLN A 111 -4.09 -1.15 -7.04
N PHE A 112 -4.99 -1.62 -7.91
CA PHE A 112 -6.19 -0.88 -8.31
C PHE A 112 -7.39 -1.06 -7.39
N SER A 113 -7.34 -1.99 -6.42
CA SER A 113 -8.44 -2.28 -5.52
C SER A 113 -7.94 -2.69 -4.14
N PHE A 114 -8.73 -2.49 -3.10
CA PHE A 114 -8.49 -3.11 -1.79
C PHE A 114 -8.74 -4.63 -1.83
N SER A 115 -9.60 -5.12 -2.73
CA SER A 115 -9.79 -6.55 -3.00
C SER A 115 -8.70 -7.09 -3.94
N ALA A 116 -8.78 -8.39 -4.30
CA ALA A 116 -7.94 -8.99 -5.34
C ALA A 116 -8.51 -8.80 -6.77
N ASP A 117 -9.64 -8.12 -6.92
CA ASP A 117 -10.28 -7.83 -8.20
C ASP A 117 -9.96 -6.40 -8.63
N ALA A 118 -9.16 -6.24 -9.68
CA ALA A 118 -8.72 -4.95 -10.19
C ALA A 118 -9.84 -4.06 -10.76
N THR A 119 -11.02 -4.62 -11.00
CA THR A 119 -12.18 -3.88 -11.55
C THR A 119 -13.05 -3.24 -10.47
N ARG A 120 -12.84 -3.56 -9.21
CA ARG A 120 -13.60 -3.01 -8.08
C ARG A 120 -12.88 -1.79 -7.52
N TYR A 121 -13.33 -0.61 -7.90
CA TYR A 121 -12.73 0.66 -7.49
C TYR A 121 -13.32 1.23 -6.20
N GLY A 122 -12.62 2.21 -5.61
CA GLY A 122 -13.05 2.96 -4.44
C GLY A 122 -12.84 2.20 -3.13
N ALA A 123 -13.62 2.55 -2.11
CA ALA A 123 -13.53 1.99 -0.75
C ALA A 123 -14.24 0.62 -0.66
N VAL A 124 -13.70 -0.37 -1.33
CA VAL A 124 -14.24 -1.74 -1.34
C VAL A 124 -14.00 -2.41 0.01
N SER A 125 -15.03 -3.03 0.58
CA SER A 125 -14.95 -3.80 1.83
C SER A 125 -15.85 -5.03 1.77
N GLY A 126 -15.76 -5.91 2.79
CA GLY A 126 -16.64 -7.07 2.92
C GLY A 126 -16.42 -8.17 1.89
N PHE A 127 -15.27 -8.25 1.27
CA PHE A 127 -14.89 -9.25 0.26
C PHE A 127 -14.15 -10.43 0.88
N ASP A 128 -14.15 -11.56 0.20
CA ASP A 128 -13.32 -12.71 0.54
C ASP A 128 -11.97 -12.60 -0.18
N LEU A 129 -10.88 -12.75 0.57
CA LEU A 129 -9.52 -12.69 0.03
C LEU A 129 -8.93 -14.10 -0.04
N LEU A 130 -8.66 -14.59 -1.26
CA LEU A 130 -7.97 -15.85 -1.48
C LEU A 130 -6.46 -15.63 -1.58
N ILE A 131 -5.70 -16.22 -0.66
CA ILE A 131 -4.24 -16.33 -0.74
C ILE A 131 -3.89 -17.56 -1.58
N LYS A 132 -3.43 -17.33 -2.80
CA LYS A 132 -3.12 -18.37 -3.79
C LYS A 132 -1.79 -19.08 -3.49
N ASP A 133 -0.80 -18.32 -3.07
CA ASP A 133 0.55 -18.80 -2.77
C ASP A 133 1.22 -17.90 -1.72
N VAL A 134 2.34 -18.35 -1.21
CA VAL A 134 3.20 -17.59 -0.28
C VAL A 134 4.63 -17.68 -0.75
N VAL A 135 5.35 -16.58 -0.70
CA VAL A 135 6.79 -16.54 -0.99
C VAL A 135 7.56 -16.19 0.25
N ILE A 136 8.56 -17.01 0.55
CA ILE A 136 9.47 -16.81 1.67
C ILE A 136 10.70 -16.06 1.16
N ASN A 137 10.85 -14.81 1.56
CA ASN A 137 12.04 -14.01 1.27
C ASN A 137 12.96 -14.04 2.49
N ALA A 138 13.66 -15.17 2.67
CA ALA A 138 14.50 -15.41 3.85
C ALA A 138 15.60 -14.37 4.05
N GLY A 139 16.19 -13.87 2.96
CA GLY A 139 17.24 -12.85 3.04
C GLY A 139 16.72 -11.44 3.43
N ALA A 140 15.43 -11.19 3.23
CA ALA A 140 14.75 -9.95 3.64
C ALA A 140 13.93 -10.15 4.92
N GLU A 141 13.95 -11.35 5.49
CA GLU A 141 13.15 -11.75 6.66
C GLU A 141 11.67 -11.37 6.52
N MET A 142 11.05 -11.70 5.36
CA MET A 142 9.68 -11.31 5.03
C MET A 142 8.90 -12.43 4.34
N ILE A 143 7.65 -12.57 4.70
CA ILE A 143 6.67 -13.46 4.06
C ILE A 143 5.78 -12.64 3.14
N VAL A 144 5.68 -13.02 1.85
CA VAL A 144 4.80 -12.37 0.89
C VAL A 144 3.64 -13.29 0.54
N ALA A 145 2.45 -12.94 0.98
CA ALA A 145 1.20 -13.63 0.65
C ALA A 145 0.68 -13.13 -0.70
N ILE A 146 0.50 -14.03 -1.65
CA ILE A 146 0.05 -13.70 -3.01
C ILE A 146 -1.47 -13.83 -3.11
N ALA A 147 -2.16 -12.72 -3.35
CA ALA A 147 -3.58 -12.66 -3.56
C ALA A 147 -3.89 -12.10 -4.96
N GLY A 148 -4.59 -12.89 -5.77
CA GLY A 148 -4.87 -12.54 -7.16
C GLY A 148 -3.72 -12.88 -8.12
N ASP A 149 -3.77 -12.28 -9.30
CA ASP A 149 -2.78 -12.46 -10.37
C ASP A 149 -1.88 -11.22 -10.42
N ILE A 150 -0.76 -11.27 -9.76
CA ILE A 150 0.19 -10.16 -9.71
C ILE A 150 1.62 -10.63 -9.97
N LEU A 151 2.35 -9.86 -10.76
CA LEU A 151 3.79 -9.99 -10.92
C LEU A 151 4.48 -9.21 -9.80
N ARG A 152 5.29 -9.91 -9.00
CA ARG A 152 6.02 -9.29 -7.87
C ARG A 152 7.10 -8.33 -8.32
N MET A 153 7.69 -8.58 -9.47
CA MET A 153 8.76 -7.79 -10.04
C MET A 153 8.61 -7.82 -11.57
N PRO A 154 7.78 -6.92 -12.15
CA PRO A 154 7.66 -6.83 -13.59
C PRO A 154 9.02 -6.40 -14.17
N GLY A 155 9.49 -7.13 -15.19
CA GLY A 155 10.68 -6.75 -15.93
C GLY A 155 10.43 -5.51 -16.78
N LEU A 156 11.48 -4.77 -17.11
CA LEU A 156 11.39 -3.72 -18.09
C LEU A 156 11.14 -4.31 -19.48
N PRO A 157 10.25 -3.73 -20.31
CA PRO A 157 10.07 -4.16 -21.70
C PRO A 157 11.34 -3.88 -22.52
N ARG A 158 11.50 -4.56 -23.66
CA ARG A 158 12.63 -4.32 -24.58
C ARG A 158 12.65 -2.87 -25.10
N ASP A 159 11.47 -2.32 -25.31
CA ASP A 159 11.27 -0.91 -25.67
C ASP A 159 10.58 -0.22 -24.48
N PRO A 160 11.38 0.42 -23.60
CA PRO A 160 10.84 1.03 -22.40
C PRO A 160 10.00 2.27 -22.74
N GLN A 161 8.93 2.52 -21.97
CA GLN A 161 8.04 3.67 -22.16
C GLN A 161 8.78 5.00 -22.19
N ALA A 162 9.93 5.11 -21.52
CA ALA A 162 10.78 6.29 -21.55
C ALA A 162 11.19 6.74 -22.99
N ASN A 163 11.26 5.82 -23.96
CA ASN A 163 11.56 6.13 -25.34
C ASN A 163 10.37 6.80 -26.08
N HIS A 164 9.17 6.74 -25.50
CA HIS A 164 7.93 7.26 -26.09
C HIS A 164 7.41 8.50 -25.35
N ILE A 165 8.11 8.92 -24.30
CA ILE A 165 7.76 10.14 -23.56
C ILE A 165 8.44 11.33 -24.24
N GLU A 166 7.64 12.29 -24.67
CA GLU A 166 8.11 13.53 -25.28
C GLU A 166 7.53 14.75 -24.56
N TYR A 167 8.26 15.85 -24.66
CA TYR A 167 7.79 17.16 -24.17
C TYR A 167 7.54 18.06 -25.38
N VAL A 168 6.27 18.34 -25.65
CA VAL A 168 5.84 19.12 -26.81
C VAL A 168 4.94 20.26 -26.35
N ASP A 169 5.30 21.49 -26.73
CA ASP A 169 4.52 22.71 -26.47
C ASP A 169 4.07 22.90 -24.99
N GLY A 170 4.89 22.48 -24.05
CA GLY A 170 4.60 22.58 -22.61
C GLY A 170 3.86 21.38 -22.03
N GLU A 171 3.55 20.37 -22.82
CA GLU A 171 2.86 19.15 -22.41
C GLU A 171 3.76 17.91 -22.49
N ILE A 172 3.59 16.99 -21.53
CA ILE A 172 4.24 15.68 -21.56
C ILE A 172 3.29 14.71 -22.22
N ILE A 173 3.70 14.12 -23.36
CA ILE A 173 2.94 13.10 -24.09
C ILE A 173 3.59 11.73 -23.94
N GLY A 174 2.84 10.66 -24.14
CA GLY A 174 3.34 9.28 -24.10
C GLY A 174 3.51 8.71 -22.68
N LEU A 175 2.78 9.21 -21.68
CA LEU A 175 2.84 8.68 -20.31
C LEU A 175 2.03 7.39 -20.13
N SER A 176 1.13 7.05 -21.07
CA SER A 176 0.25 5.86 -21.03
C SER A 176 0.13 5.19 -22.39
#